data_5fff5e762d2eff19f6b130e4968c1498
#
_entry.id   5fff5e762d2eff19f6b130e4968c1498
#
_cell.length_a   1.000
_cell.length_b   1.000
_cell.length_c   1.000
_cell.angle_alpha   90.00
_cell.angle_beta   90.00
_cell.angle_gamma   90.00
#
_symmetry.space_group_name_H-M   'P 1'
#
loop_
_entity.id
_entity.type
_entity.pdbx_description
1 polymer ?
#
loop_
_entity_poly.entity_id
_entity_poly.type
_entity_poly.pdbx_seq_one_letter_code
_entity_poly.pdbx_strand_id
1 'polypeptide(L)'
;MPLESIAETVADQIRRQEFVEVYAHHDADGIAAGSILCHAMERAGIRFRLRIRQEVNPAELKGDAGHLLCDLGAGIAELPAATMVVDHHLPKFEGTFHANPRLAGIDGDRELSGAGMAYLVAQKMGDNRDLSGLVIPGIIGDGQEITGKNLEIFNDGITDGIIVPDRGITLPGRDMTERWYTATSPYLDGISGGEQLITDLIDQAQGQAQGENASRLDILLSRVVLEAAPNTTRASIEMIYGDTYHLQREVIEDAHALTAVIDACGKTGRGDIGATLCLRSSHYLDQAWEIARQHRMNVIDAIRHLHPAEGPVGVYEVQDVTLASDVADILARDLINMWPVLVYAHTGDSCKISARCPAGIVRELGPLVSTLAAACGGNGGGHIRRAGATIPCGKMGTFTKGWQEELAS
;
A
#
# COMPACT_ATOMS: atom_id res chain seq x y z
N MET A 1 27.32 -4.48 4.14
CA MET A 1 27.54 -3.55 5.29
C MET A 1 26.41 -3.72 6.29
N PRO A 2 26.60 -3.43 7.59
CA PRO A 2 25.47 -3.37 8.53
C PRO A 2 24.45 -2.33 8.07
N LEU A 3 23.15 -2.59 8.31
CA LEU A 3 22.06 -1.71 7.88
C LEU A 3 22.18 -0.29 8.44
N GLU A 4 22.60 -0.20 9.70
CA GLU A 4 22.83 1.07 10.42
C GLU A 4 23.92 1.93 9.75
N SER A 5 24.95 1.30 9.20
CA SER A 5 26.04 1.99 8.48
C SER A 5 25.58 2.51 7.12
N ILE A 6 24.69 1.75 6.45
CA ILE A 6 24.06 2.18 5.19
C ILE A 6 23.15 3.39 5.45
N ALA A 7 22.32 3.31 6.50
CA ALA A 7 21.44 4.41 6.91
C ALA A 7 22.21 5.69 7.25
N GLU A 8 23.32 5.55 7.99
CA GLU A 8 24.23 6.66 8.34
C GLU A 8 24.81 7.34 7.09
N THR A 9 25.28 6.54 6.12
CA THR A 9 25.87 7.07 4.87
C THR A 9 24.88 7.93 4.10
N VAL A 10 23.60 7.49 4.00
CA VAL A 10 22.55 8.26 3.32
C VAL A 10 22.19 9.50 4.15
N ALA A 11 22.06 9.38 5.48
CA ALA A 11 21.78 10.51 6.37
C ALA A 11 22.86 11.59 6.27
N ASP A 12 24.15 11.19 6.22
CA ASP A 12 25.28 12.12 6.03
C ASP A 12 25.21 12.81 4.68
N GLN A 13 24.82 12.11 3.63
CA GLN A 13 24.68 12.71 2.31
C GLN A 13 23.51 13.72 2.28
N ILE A 14 22.37 13.41 2.94
CA ILE A 14 21.26 14.36 3.09
C ILE A 14 21.73 15.63 3.82
N ARG A 15 22.47 15.50 4.94
CA ARG A 15 22.97 16.65 5.73
C ARG A 15 23.92 17.57 4.95
N ARG A 16 24.56 17.09 3.89
CA ARG A 16 25.43 17.90 3.04
C ARG A 16 24.68 18.75 2.02
N GLN A 17 23.36 18.51 1.87
CA GLN A 17 22.55 19.25 0.91
C GLN A 17 21.96 20.51 1.54
N GLU A 18 21.92 21.60 0.78
CA GLU A 18 21.14 22.81 1.14
C GLU A 18 19.66 22.68 0.74
N PHE A 19 19.41 21.90 -0.30
CA PHE A 19 18.09 21.65 -0.84
C PHE A 19 17.99 20.24 -1.45
N VAL A 20 16.89 19.55 -1.18
CA VAL A 20 16.63 18.18 -1.65
C VAL A 20 15.32 18.10 -2.43
N GLU A 21 15.37 17.57 -3.65
CA GLU A 21 14.19 17.12 -4.39
C GLU A 21 13.86 15.72 -3.94
N VAL A 22 12.75 15.56 -3.24
CA VAL A 22 12.27 14.28 -2.72
C VAL A 22 11.20 13.73 -3.65
N TYR A 23 11.39 12.52 -4.11
CA TYR A 23 10.43 11.76 -4.90
C TYR A 23 10.02 10.54 -4.08
N ALA A 24 8.76 10.48 -3.69
CA ALA A 24 8.22 9.38 -2.92
C ALA A 24 7.19 8.61 -3.73
N HIS A 25 7.13 7.29 -3.55
CA HIS A 25 6.13 6.46 -4.20
C HIS A 25 4.71 6.88 -3.79
N HIS A 26 3.73 6.54 -4.60
CA HIS A 26 2.38 7.06 -4.47
C HIS A 26 1.47 6.24 -3.54
N ASP A 27 1.92 5.08 -3.07
CA ASP A 27 1.19 4.26 -2.10
C ASP A 27 1.44 4.69 -0.65
N ALA A 28 0.85 3.97 0.29
CA ALA A 28 0.94 4.32 1.69
C ALA A 28 2.38 4.25 2.24
N ASP A 29 3.17 3.25 1.81
CA ASP A 29 4.56 3.12 2.27
C ASP A 29 5.44 4.25 1.75
N GLY A 30 5.36 4.55 0.45
CA GLY A 30 6.15 5.63 -0.15
C GLY A 30 5.77 7.01 0.39
N ILE A 31 4.48 7.31 0.56
CA ILE A 31 4.02 8.59 1.15
C ILE A 31 4.53 8.72 2.59
N ALA A 32 4.45 7.66 3.40
CA ALA A 32 4.96 7.65 4.76
C ALA A 32 6.49 7.80 4.79
N ALA A 33 7.23 7.04 3.95
CA ALA A 33 8.69 7.11 3.85
C ALA A 33 9.18 8.52 3.49
N GLY A 34 8.59 9.13 2.46
CA GLY A 34 8.92 10.50 2.06
C GLY A 34 8.62 11.51 3.15
N SER A 35 7.50 11.37 3.84
CA SER A 35 7.10 12.27 4.92
C SER A 35 8.01 12.17 6.14
N ILE A 36 8.43 10.96 6.53
CA ILE A 36 9.40 10.72 7.61
C ILE A 36 10.70 11.48 7.32
N LEU A 37 11.25 11.37 6.10
CA LEU A 37 12.50 12.06 5.75
C LEU A 37 12.30 13.56 5.60
N CYS A 38 11.12 14.03 5.16
CA CYS A 38 10.80 15.46 5.14
C CYS A 38 10.77 16.05 6.57
N HIS A 39 10.18 15.38 7.55
CA HIS A 39 10.24 15.79 8.96
C HIS A 39 11.68 15.86 9.48
N ALA A 40 12.49 14.84 9.19
CA ALA A 40 13.90 14.82 9.62
C ALA A 40 14.70 15.96 8.98
N MET A 41 14.49 16.24 7.70
CA MET A 41 15.12 17.36 7.00
C MET A 41 14.67 18.72 7.53
N GLU A 42 13.38 18.92 7.80
CA GLU A 42 12.85 20.15 8.39
C GLU A 42 13.52 20.43 9.75
N ARG A 43 13.63 19.42 10.61
CA ARG A 43 14.31 19.52 11.93
C ARG A 43 15.81 19.82 11.81
N ALA A 44 16.43 19.31 10.75
CA ALA A 44 17.83 19.58 10.45
C ALA A 44 18.06 20.92 9.71
N GLY A 45 17.00 21.68 9.41
CA GLY A 45 17.08 22.97 8.71
C GLY A 45 17.38 22.83 7.19
N ILE A 46 17.18 21.65 6.62
CA ILE A 46 17.40 21.36 5.21
C ILE A 46 16.12 21.63 4.43
N ARG A 47 16.19 22.46 3.42
CA ARG A 47 15.04 22.76 2.55
C ARG A 47 14.78 21.61 1.61
N PHE A 48 13.51 21.33 1.35
CA PHE A 48 13.11 20.25 0.43
C PHE A 48 11.89 20.62 -0.41
N ARG A 49 11.66 19.82 -1.45
CA ARG A 49 10.41 19.77 -2.19
C ARG A 49 9.98 18.33 -2.40
N LEU A 50 8.85 17.94 -1.81
CA LEU A 50 8.28 16.61 -1.93
C LEU A 50 7.39 16.50 -3.18
N ARG A 51 7.58 15.40 -3.91
CA ARG A 51 6.78 15.02 -5.07
C ARG A 51 6.35 13.56 -4.92
N ILE A 52 5.05 13.33 -4.94
CA ILE A 52 4.52 11.96 -4.98
C ILE A 52 4.44 11.51 -6.44
N ARG A 53 4.99 10.33 -6.71
CA ARG A 53 5.15 9.78 -8.06
C ARG A 53 4.87 8.29 -8.08
N GLN A 54 4.31 7.79 -9.19
CA GLN A 54 4.15 6.38 -9.44
C GLN A 54 5.48 5.75 -9.89
N GLU A 55 6.26 6.48 -10.65
CA GLU A 55 7.58 6.11 -11.13
C GLU A 55 8.43 7.37 -11.34
N VAL A 56 9.73 7.20 -11.42
CA VAL A 56 10.67 8.29 -11.69
C VAL A 56 11.48 7.95 -12.93
N ASN A 57 11.49 8.88 -13.89
CA ASN A 57 12.39 8.79 -15.04
C ASN A 57 13.77 9.34 -14.63
N PRO A 58 14.86 8.54 -14.70
CA PRO A 58 16.22 9.02 -14.38
C PRO A 58 16.63 10.27 -15.14
N ALA A 59 16.08 10.49 -16.33
CA ALA A 59 16.35 11.69 -17.13
C ALA A 59 15.82 13.00 -16.49
N GLU A 60 14.92 12.90 -15.51
CA GLU A 60 14.40 14.05 -14.75
C GLU A 60 15.31 14.44 -13.57
N LEU A 61 16.19 13.52 -13.13
CA LEU A 61 17.11 13.73 -12.01
C LEU A 61 18.34 14.54 -12.47
N LYS A 62 18.12 15.82 -12.75
CA LYS A 62 19.15 16.73 -13.31
C LYS A 62 19.33 17.95 -12.42
N GLY A 63 20.51 18.55 -12.50
CA GLY A 63 20.87 19.78 -11.79
C GLY A 63 21.71 19.53 -10.55
N ASP A 64 21.99 20.58 -9.80
CA ASP A 64 22.87 20.57 -8.63
C ASP A 64 22.14 20.26 -7.31
N ALA A 65 20.81 20.10 -7.36
CA ALA A 65 20.03 19.71 -6.18
C ALA A 65 20.28 18.25 -5.81
N GLY A 66 20.27 17.94 -4.52
CA GLY A 66 20.24 16.56 -4.06
C GLY A 66 18.92 15.90 -4.46
N HIS A 67 19.00 14.72 -5.06
CA HIS A 67 17.80 13.91 -5.39
C HIS A 67 17.68 12.75 -4.41
N LEU A 68 16.52 12.63 -3.76
CA LEU A 68 16.20 11.56 -2.81
C LEU A 68 14.96 10.80 -3.31
N LEU A 69 15.12 9.51 -3.52
CA LEU A 69 14.05 8.59 -3.90
C LEU A 69 13.63 7.79 -2.67
N CYS A 70 12.34 7.83 -2.31
CA CYS A 70 11.77 7.16 -1.16
C CYS A 70 10.79 6.09 -1.63
N ASP A 71 11.04 4.84 -1.28
CA ASP A 71 10.27 3.68 -1.73
C ASP A 71 10.22 3.59 -3.27
N LEU A 72 11.27 4.08 -3.88
CA LEU A 72 11.51 4.15 -5.32
C LEU A 72 13.00 4.05 -5.60
N GLY A 73 13.34 3.56 -6.78
CA GLY A 73 14.71 3.65 -7.30
C GLY A 73 15.50 2.36 -7.29
N ALA A 74 15.26 1.43 -6.37
CA ALA A 74 15.97 0.16 -6.31
C ALA A 74 15.89 -0.63 -7.63
N GLY A 75 14.75 -0.58 -8.31
CA GLY A 75 14.49 -1.22 -9.60
C GLY A 75 15.09 -0.51 -10.83
N ILE A 76 15.78 0.63 -10.67
CA ILE A 76 16.38 1.40 -11.77
C ILE A 76 17.86 1.06 -11.86
N ALA A 77 18.29 0.48 -12.98
CA ALA A 77 19.65 -0.02 -13.13
C ALA A 77 20.73 1.08 -13.14
N GLU A 78 20.39 2.27 -13.65
CA GLU A 78 21.32 3.39 -13.76
C GLU A 78 20.68 4.68 -13.22
N LEU A 79 21.25 5.20 -12.15
CA LEU A 79 20.91 6.48 -11.54
C LEU A 79 22.14 7.39 -11.50
N PRO A 80 21.97 8.73 -11.53
CA PRO A 80 23.07 9.64 -11.27
C PRO A 80 23.76 9.31 -9.95
N ALA A 81 25.10 9.30 -9.94
CA ALA A 81 25.91 8.79 -8.83
C ALA A 81 25.64 9.45 -7.46
N ALA A 82 25.14 10.70 -7.45
CA ALA A 82 24.79 11.43 -6.23
C ALA A 82 23.34 11.21 -5.77
N THR A 83 22.55 10.42 -6.51
CA THR A 83 21.16 10.14 -6.14
C THR A 83 21.12 9.28 -4.88
N MET A 84 20.35 9.73 -3.89
CA MET A 84 20.08 8.99 -2.67
C MET A 84 18.83 8.14 -2.85
N VAL A 85 18.90 6.87 -2.47
CA VAL A 85 17.80 5.92 -2.57
C VAL A 85 17.55 5.32 -1.19
N VAL A 86 16.30 5.39 -0.73
CA VAL A 86 15.80 4.77 0.50
C VAL A 86 14.62 3.90 0.10
N ASP A 87 14.86 2.59 -0.04
CA ASP A 87 13.93 1.67 -0.69
C ASP A 87 14.06 0.28 -0.06
N HIS A 88 13.10 -0.61 -0.27
CA HIS A 88 13.12 -1.99 0.21
C HIS A 88 12.92 -3.03 -0.92
N HIS A 89 12.59 -2.57 -2.10
CA HIS A 89 12.41 -3.42 -3.29
C HIS A 89 13.69 -4.11 -3.73
N LEU A 90 13.57 -5.09 -4.63
CA LEU A 90 14.72 -5.82 -5.19
C LEU A 90 15.68 -4.86 -5.89
N PRO A 91 16.93 -4.71 -5.40
CA PRO A 91 17.87 -3.77 -5.96
C PRO A 91 18.47 -4.30 -7.27
N LYS A 92 18.53 -3.45 -8.29
CA LYS A 92 19.26 -3.71 -9.55
C LYS A 92 20.69 -3.14 -9.53
N PHE A 93 21.07 -2.43 -8.48
CA PHE A 93 22.40 -1.86 -8.33
C PHE A 93 22.80 -1.75 -6.85
N GLU A 94 24.11 -1.72 -6.60
CA GLU A 94 24.68 -1.39 -5.31
C GLU A 94 25.31 0.00 -5.43
N GLY A 95 24.72 1.00 -4.77
CA GLY A 95 25.18 2.39 -4.78
C GLY A 95 25.64 2.85 -3.40
N THR A 96 26.56 3.83 -3.37
CA THR A 96 27.07 4.41 -2.10
C THR A 96 25.94 4.99 -1.26
N PHE A 97 24.94 5.61 -1.88
CA PHE A 97 23.81 6.26 -1.22
C PHE A 97 22.51 5.48 -1.42
N HIS A 98 22.59 4.14 -1.35
CA HIS A 98 21.45 3.25 -1.49
C HIS A 98 21.15 2.52 -0.17
N ALA A 99 20.23 3.08 0.62
CA ALA A 99 19.73 2.46 1.83
C ALA A 99 18.61 1.46 1.48
N ASN A 100 18.94 0.17 1.54
CA ASN A 100 18.04 -0.91 1.21
C ASN A 100 18.34 -2.13 2.12
N PRO A 101 17.34 -2.69 2.83
CA PRO A 101 17.52 -3.83 3.73
C PRO A 101 18.10 -5.05 3.03
N ARG A 102 17.75 -5.29 1.76
CA ARG A 102 18.25 -6.44 1.00
C ARG A 102 19.76 -6.40 0.75
N LEU A 103 20.36 -5.21 0.68
CA LEU A 103 21.82 -5.05 0.61
C LEU A 103 22.51 -5.44 1.93
N ALA A 104 21.76 -5.51 3.03
CA ALA A 104 22.21 -6.01 4.32
C ALA A 104 21.75 -7.46 4.61
N GLY A 105 21.13 -8.14 3.66
CA GLY A 105 20.63 -9.51 3.82
C GLY A 105 19.31 -9.62 4.60
N ILE A 106 18.56 -8.54 4.75
CA ILE A 106 17.24 -8.49 5.42
C ILE A 106 16.16 -8.57 4.34
N ASP A 107 15.08 -9.31 4.62
CA ASP A 107 13.97 -9.46 3.70
C ASP A 107 13.11 -8.18 3.66
N GLY A 108 13.24 -7.42 2.56
CA GLY A 108 12.48 -6.21 2.32
C GLY A 108 10.98 -6.44 2.08
N ASP A 109 10.52 -7.67 1.80
CA ASP A 109 9.10 -7.95 1.63
C ASP A 109 8.38 -8.25 2.95
N ARG A 110 9.14 -8.56 4.02
CA ARG A 110 8.56 -9.04 5.28
C ARG A 110 9.05 -8.32 6.53
N GLU A 111 10.33 -7.92 6.56
CA GLU A 111 11.02 -7.54 7.79
C GLU A 111 11.29 -6.05 7.92
N LEU A 112 11.26 -5.28 6.81
CA LEU A 112 11.45 -3.83 6.82
C LEU A 112 10.84 -3.18 5.59
N SER A 113 9.85 -2.30 5.81
CA SER A 113 9.21 -1.49 4.77
C SER A 113 10.07 -0.29 4.33
N GLY A 114 9.69 0.38 3.24
CA GLY A 114 10.32 1.63 2.80
C GLY A 114 10.22 2.72 3.87
N ALA A 115 9.07 2.85 4.54
CA ALA A 115 8.90 3.76 5.68
C ALA A 115 9.79 3.37 6.87
N GLY A 116 9.94 2.06 7.13
CA GLY A 116 10.87 1.57 8.15
C GLY A 116 12.32 1.91 7.81
N MET A 117 12.73 1.73 6.55
CA MET A 117 14.07 2.12 6.12
C MET A 117 14.29 3.64 6.20
N ALA A 118 13.26 4.43 5.82
CA ALA A 118 13.28 5.89 5.96
C ALA A 118 13.41 6.34 7.42
N TYR A 119 12.72 5.65 8.34
CA TYR A 119 12.84 5.90 9.77
C TYR A 119 14.25 5.64 10.29
N LEU A 120 14.90 4.53 9.87
CA LEU A 120 16.29 4.26 10.27
C LEU A 120 17.24 5.35 9.78
N VAL A 121 17.06 5.87 8.56
CA VAL A 121 17.84 7.02 8.06
C VAL A 121 17.53 8.27 8.87
N ALA A 122 16.25 8.56 9.18
CA ALA A 122 15.83 9.71 9.97
C ALA A 122 16.44 9.68 11.38
N GLN A 123 16.53 8.50 12.03
CA GLN A 123 17.18 8.34 13.33
C GLN A 123 18.66 8.73 13.30
N LYS A 124 19.33 8.55 12.17
CA LYS A 124 20.72 9.01 11.99
C LYS A 124 20.83 10.53 11.79
N MET A 125 19.72 11.21 11.42
CA MET A 125 19.71 12.66 11.23
C MET A 125 19.48 13.44 12.53
N GLY A 126 18.94 12.83 13.57
CA GLY A 126 18.66 13.47 14.87
C GLY A 126 17.61 12.70 15.66
N ASP A 127 17.07 13.29 16.72
CA ASP A 127 15.98 12.68 17.49
C ASP A 127 14.65 12.76 16.69
N ASN A 128 14.30 11.65 16.08
CA ASN A 128 13.13 11.46 15.26
C ASN A 128 12.27 10.26 15.73
N ARG A 129 12.40 9.86 17.01
CA ARG A 129 11.69 8.69 17.58
C ARG A 129 10.19 8.78 17.47
N ASP A 130 9.64 9.99 17.56
CA ASP A 130 8.21 10.26 17.40
C ASP A 130 7.64 9.97 16.01
N LEU A 131 8.51 9.72 15.02
CA LEU A 131 8.10 9.34 13.66
C LEU A 131 7.88 7.83 13.49
N SER A 132 8.14 7.00 14.53
CA SER A 132 7.90 5.56 14.50
C SER A 132 6.45 5.20 14.16
N GLY A 133 5.49 6.05 14.54
CA GLY A 133 4.08 5.88 14.20
C GLY A 133 3.81 5.85 12.69
N LEU A 134 4.55 6.65 11.89
CA LEU A 134 4.41 6.69 10.44
C LEU A 134 4.96 5.44 9.73
N VAL A 135 5.71 4.58 10.43
CA VAL A 135 6.16 3.30 9.87
C VAL A 135 5.00 2.31 9.75
N ILE A 136 4.02 2.38 10.64
CA ILE A 136 2.89 1.44 10.68
C ILE A 136 2.04 1.49 9.40
N PRO A 137 1.66 2.67 8.86
CA PRO A 137 0.99 2.76 7.55
C PRO A 137 1.77 2.10 6.41
N GLY A 138 3.10 2.16 6.39
CA GLY A 138 3.91 1.46 5.40
C GLY A 138 3.82 -0.06 5.54
N ILE A 139 3.97 -0.58 6.77
CA ILE A 139 3.85 -2.01 7.06
C ILE A 139 2.46 -2.54 6.64
N ILE A 140 1.38 -1.83 7.01
CA ILE A 140 0.00 -2.22 6.66
C ILE A 140 -0.23 -2.12 5.15
N GLY A 141 0.23 -1.05 4.49
CA GLY A 141 0.04 -0.79 3.06
C GLY A 141 0.64 -1.89 2.19
N ASP A 142 1.84 -2.34 2.54
CA ASP A 142 2.54 -3.43 1.86
C ASP A 142 2.06 -4.83 2.29
N GLY A 143 1.22 -4.92 3.31
CA GLY A 143 0.80 -6.18 3.89
C GLY A 143 1.97 -6.96 4.51
N GLN A 144 2.95 -6.25 5.05
CA GLN A 144 4.09 -6.85 5.74
C GLN A 144 3.72 -7.31 7.15
N GLU A 145 4.54 -8.18 7.70
CA GLU A 145 4.42 -8.62 9.08
C GLU A 145 5.15 -7.65 10.03
N ILE A 146 4.67 -7.52 11.27
CA ILE A 146 5.43 -6.86 12.33
C ILE A 146 6.45 -7.87 12.88
N THR A 147 7.54 -8.05 12.15
CA THR A 147 8.65 -8.95 12.44
C THR A 147 9.98 -8.30 12.08
N GLY A 148 11.11 -8.91 12.43
CA GLY A 148 12.43 -8.40 12.11
C GLY A 148 12.63 -6.95 12.56
N LYS A 149 13.11 -6.09 11.69
CA LYS A 149 13.33 -4.67 11.98
C LYS A 149 12.02 -3.88 12.15
N ASN A 150 10.94 -4.26 11.46
CA ASN A 150 9.63 -3.68 11.72
C ASN A 150 9.20 -3.88 13.17
N LEU A 151 9.48 -5.06 13.77
CA LEU A 151 9.16 -5.34 15.18
C LEU A 151 10.02 -4.52 16.14
N GLU A 152 11.30 -4.31 15.83
CA GLU A 152 12.17 -3.46 16.65
C GLU A 152 11.61 -2.02 16.69
N ILE A 153 11.31 -1.43 15.53
CA ILE A 153 10.74 -0.06 15.43
C ILE A 153 9.38 0.03 16.15
N PHE A 154 8.54 -0.98 15.98
CA PHE A 154 7.25 -1.06 16.64
C PHE A 154 7.38 -1.07 18.17
N ASN A 155 8.27 -1.89 18.72
CA ASN A 155 8.52 -1.96 20.17
C ASN A 155 9.11 -0.66 20.72
N ASP A 156 9.99 0.00 19.98
CA ASP A 156 10.51 1.32 20.34
C ASP A 156 9.37 2.35 20.38
N GLY A 157 8.50 2.34 19.37
CA GLY A 157 7.32 3.20 19.31
C GLY A 157 6.33 2.99 20.46
N ILE A 158 6.14 1.76 20.93
CA ILE A 158 5.35 1.45 22.13
C ILE A 158 6.05 2.01 23.38
N THR A 159 7.34 1.77 23.51
CA THR A 159 8.14 2.22 24.65
C THR A 159 8.12 3.74 24.79
N ASP A 160 8.17 4.44 23.67
CA ASP A 160 8.12 5.92 23.63
C ASP A 160 6.67 6.48 23.70
N GLY A 161 5.65 5.61 23.79
CA GLY A 161 4.24 6.01 23.88
C GLY A 161 3.69 6.64 22.59
N ILE A 162 4.28 6.33 21.44
CA ILE A 162 3.88 6.81 20.11
C ILE A 162 2.84 5.87 19.51
N ILE A 163 2.98 4.57 19.74
CA ILE A 163 2.11 3.51 19.23
C ILE A 163 1.44 2.82 20.42
N VAL A 164 0.12 2.75 20.41
CA VAL A 164 -0.66 2.00 21.42
C VAL A 164 -1.35 0.85 20.69
N PRO A 165 -0.89 -0.40 20.89
CA PRO A 165 -1.53 -1.57 20.30
C PRO A 165 -2.86 -1.88 21.02
N ASP A 166 -3.83 -2.34 20.25
CA ASP A 166 -5.14 -2.79 20.74
C ASP A 166 -5.66 -3.91 19.81
N ARG A 167 -6.84 -4.41 20.09
CA ARG A 167 -7.54 -5.37 19.22
C ARG A 167 -8.95 -4.86 18.92
N GLY A 168 -9.31 -4.90 17.63
CA GLY A 168 -10.58 -4.34 17.21
C GLY A 168 -10.90 -4.62 15.75
N ILE A 169 -11.86 -3.87 15.22
CA ILE A 169 -12.19 -3.87 13.80
C ILE A 169 -11.08 -3.17 13.03
N THR A 170 -10.49 -3.89 12.08
CA THR A 170 -9.38 -3.40 11.23
C THR A 170 -9.87 -2.56 10.04
N LEU A 171 -11.19 -2.59 9.77
CA LEU A 171 -11.78 -1.86 8.64
C LEU A 171 -11.67 -0.35 8.83
N PRO A 172 -11.14 0.40 7.84
CA PRO A 172 -11.00 1.84 7.93
C PRO A 172 -12.34 2.57 7.74
N GLY A 173 -12.57 3.63 8.50
CA GLY A 173 -13.76 4.48 8.40
C GLY A 173 -13.86 5.48 9.54
N ARG A 174 -14.63 6.57 9.34
CA ARG A 174 -14.84 7.62 10.34
C ARG A 174 -15.77 7.19 11.48
N ASP A 175 -16.72 6.31 11.15
CA ASP A 175 -17.67 5.75 12.09
C ASP A 175 -17.92 4.26 11.79
N MET A 176 -18.71 3.63 12.68
CA MET A 176 -18.97 2.18 12.57
C MET A 176 -19.69 1.83 11.26
N THR A 177 -20.64 2.62 10.79
CA THR A 177 -21.38 2.35 9.56
C THR A 177 -20.44 2.44 8.35
N GLU A 178 -19.64 3.52 8.26
CA GLU A 178 -18.70 3.72 7.16
C GLU A 178 -17.66 2.59 7.08
N ARG A 179 -17.15 2.12 8.23
CA ARG A 179 -16.19 0.99 8.27
C ARG A 179 -16.68 -0.22 7.48
N TRP A 180 -17.94 -0.56 7.59
CA TRP A 180 -18.53 -1.75 6.97
C TRP A 180 -18.93 -1.52 5.52
N TYR A 181 -19.75 -0.51 5.23
CA TYR A 181 -20.26 -0.36 3.86
C TYR A 181 -19.21 0.08 2.84
N THR A 182 -18.09 0.65 3.30
CA THR A 182 -16.96 0.99 2.42
C THR A 182 -15.82 -0.02 2.47
N ALA A 183 -16.01 -1.20 3.06
CA ALA A 183 -14.98 -2.21 3.21
C ALA A 183 -14.48 -2.73 1.84
N THR A 184 -13.18 -2.62 1.59
CA THR A 184 -12.48 -3.13 0.38
C THR A 184 -11.22 -3.91 0.73
N SER A 185 -10.78 -3.85 1.98
CA SER A 185 -9.64 -4.63 2.48
C SER A 185 -9.92 -5.07 3.93
N PRO A 186 -10.60 -6.23 4.08
CA PRO A 186 -11.17 -7.10 3.04
C PRO A 186 -12.49 -6.55 2.43
N TYR A 187 -12.77 -6.95 1.19
CA TYR A 187 -14.11 -6.83 0.59
C TYR A 187 -14.99 -7.95 1.14
N LEU A 188 -16.20 -7.59 1.56
CA LEU A 188 -17.17 -8.50 2.16
C LEU A 188 -18.41 -8.58 1.25
N ASP A 189 -18.56 -9.68 0.54
CA ASP A 189 -19.69 -9.84 -0.36
C ASP A 189 -21.03 -9.77 0.40
N GLY A 190 -22.00 -9.06 -0.17
CA GLY A 190 -23.27 -8.76 0.51
C GLY A 190 -23.22 -7.57 1.48
N ILE A 191 -22.07 -7.26 2.09
CA ILE A 191 -21.88 -6.20 3.08
C ILE A 191 -21.35 -4.91 2.44
N SER A 192 -20.21 -5.03 1.72
CA SER A 192 -19.55 -3.88 1.08
C SER A 192 -20.50 -3.18 0.10
N GLY A 193 -20.69 -1.86 0.26
CA GLY A 193 -21.65 -1.05 -0.49
C GLY A 193 -23.10 -1.14 -0.03
N GLY A 194 -23.40 -1.84 1.08
CA GLY A 194 -24.73 -2.02 1.65
C GLY A 194 -25.01 -1.11 2.85
N GLU A 195 -24.98 0.22 2.69
CA GLU A 195 -25.13 1.18 3.79
C GLU A 195 -26.41 0.94 4.61
N GLN A 196 -27.55 0.74 3.96
CA GLN A 196 -28.82 0.49 4.66
C GLN A 196 -28.79 -0.85 5.42
N LEU A 197 -28.26 -1.91 4.81
CA LEU A 197 -28.14 -3.21 5.46
C LEU A 197 -27.29 -3.11 6.74
N ILE A 198 -26.16 -2.40 6.66
CA ILE A 198 -25.26 -2.21 7.82
C ILE A 198 -25.96 -1.40 8.91
N THR A 199 -26.67 -0.35 8.56
CA THR A 199 -27.45 0.45 9.52
C THR A 199 -28.46 -0.44 10.25
N ASP A 200 -29.20 -1.26 9.52
CA ASP A 200 -30.19 -2.19 10.10
C ASP A 200 -29.52 -3.25 11.00
N LEU A 201 -28.34 -3.79 10.62
CA LEU A 201 -27.59 -4.75 11.44
C LEU A 201 -27.06 -4.12 12.74
N ILE A 202 -26.58 -2.89 12.68
CA ILE A 202 -26.13 -2.13 13.84
C ILE A 202 -27.29 -1.87 14.82
N ASP A 203 -28.45 -1.45 14.33
CA ASP A 203 -29.62 -1.18 15.14
C ASP A 203 -30.16 -2.47 15.80
N GLN A 204 -30.20 -3.57 15.06
CA GLN A 204 -30.57 -4.88 15.59
C GLN A 204 -29.61 -5.36 16.68
N ALA A 205 -28.28 -5.21 16.45
CA ALA A 205 -27.27 -5.57 17.45
C ALA A 205 -27.42 -4.72 18.73
N GLN A 206 -27.76 -3.45 18.59
CA GLN A 206 -28.02 -2.55 19.73
C GLN A 206 -29.27 -2.98 20.52
N GLY A 207 -30.34 -3.37 19.86
CA GLY A 207 -31.57 -3.86 20.50
C GLY A 207 -31.34 -5.17 21.26
N GLN A 208 -30.61 -6.12 20.69
CA GLN A 208 -30.33 -7.42 21.30
C GLN A 208 -29.37 -7.33 22.49
N ALA A 209 -28.34 -6.48 22.43
CA ALA A 209 -27.37 -6.31 23.52
C ALA A 209 -28.03 -5.84 24.83
N GLN A 210 -29.23 -5.27 24.81
CA GLN A 210 -29.97 -4.86 25.99
C GLN A 210 -30.58 -6.04 26.77
N GLY A 211 -30.64 -7.22 26.16
CA GLY A 211 -31.27 -8.42 26.76
C GLY A 211 -30.32 -9.61 27.02
N GLU A 212 -29.09 -9.56 26.55
CA GLU A 212 -28.14 -10.69 26.57
C GLU A 212 -26.78 -10.29 27.18
N ASN A 213 -26.02 -11.30 27.63
CA ASN A 213 -24.66 -11.11 28.15
C ASN A 213 -23.58 -10.91 27.05
N ALA A 214 -23.97 -10.86 25.78
CA ALA A 214 -23.08 -10.63 24.65
C ALA A 214 -22.86 -9.13 24.40
N SER A 215 -21.65 -8.73 24.04
CA SER A 215 -21.41 -7.35 23.64
C SER A 215 -22.08 -6.99 22.33
N ARG A 216 -22.46 -5.73 22.14
CA ARG A 216 -23.02 -5.21 20.88
C ARG A 216 -22.11 -5.54 19.68
N LEU A 217 -20.79 -5.47 19.91
CA LEU A 217 -19.82 -5.79 18.85
C LEU A 217 -19.84 -7.28 18.48
N ASP A 218 -19.94 -8.19 19.44
CA ASP A 218 -19.98 -9.64 19.17
C ASP A 218 -21.22 -10.03 18.35
N ILE A 219 -22.36 -9.41 18.68
CA ILE A 219 -23.61 -9.63 17.94
C ILE A 219 -23.48 -9.12 16.51
N LEU A 220 -22.96 -7.90 16.31
CA LEU A 220 -22.75 -7.31 14.99
C LEU A 220 -21.78 -8.16 14.16
N LEU A 221 -20.61 -8.53 14.72
CA LEU A 221 -19.64 -9.39 14.05
C LEU A 221 -20.24 -10.72 13.62
N SER A 222 -20.99 -11.37 14.49
CA SER A 222 -21.63 -12.65 14.18
C SER A 222 -22.59 -12.52 13.00
N ARG A 223 -23.40 -11.46 12.95
CA ARG A 223 -24.34 -11.21 11.85
C ARG A 223 -23.64 -10.89 10.54
N VAL A 224 -22.63 -10.01 10.57
CA VAL A 224 -21.83 -9.68 9.39
C VAL A 224 -21.14 -10.91 8.83
N VAL A 225 -20.58 -11.76 9.70
CA VAL A 225 -19.92 -13.01 9.29
C VAL A 225 -20.93 -13.96 8.63
N LEU A 226 -22.13 -14.10 9.18
CA LEU A 226 -23.17 -14.95 8.59
C LEU A 226 -23.62 -14.46 7.21
N GLU A 227 -23.68 -13.14 7.01
CA GLU A 227 -24.05 -12.55 5.72
C GLU A 227 -22.95 -12.71 4.67
N ALA A 228 -21.70 -12.43 5.04
CA ALA A 228 -20.57 -12.44 4.12
C ALA A 228 -20.03 -13.86 3.79
N ALA A 229 -20.15 -14.82 4.71
CA ALA A 229 -19.51 -16.13 4.62
C ALA A 229 -19.83 -16.95 3.35
N PRO A 230 -21.00 -16.86 2.71
CA PRO A 230 -21.29 -17.66 1.52
C PRO A 230 -20.32 -17.43 0.35
N ASN A 231 -19.82 -16.20 0.16
CA ASN A 231 -19.01 -15.83 -1.00
C ASN A 231 -17.65 -15.22 -0.66
N THR A 232 -17.38 -14.95 0.62
CA THR A 232 -16.12 -14.36 1.10
C THR A 232 -15.20 -15.46 1.63
N THR A 233 -13.90 -15.35 1.35
CA THR A 233 -12.92 -16.33 1.83
C THR A 233 -12.82 -16.29 3.36
N ARG A 234 -12.48 -17.43 3.96
CA ARG A 234 -12.24 -17.52 5.40
C ARG A 234 -11.15 -16.54 5.87
N ALA A 235 -10.07 -16.42 5.09
CA ALA A 235 -8.97 -15.52 5.41
C ALA A 235 -9.45 -14.06 5.51
N SER A 236 -10.31 -13.62 4.60
CA SER A 236 -10.87 -12.27 4.60
C SER A 236 -11.83 -12.02 5.76
N ILE A 237 -12.60 -13.04 6.15
CA ILE A 237 -13.44 -12.96 7.35
C ILE A 237 -12.58 -12.81 8.61
N GLU A 238 -11.50 -13.57 8.71
CA GLU A 238 -10.54 -13.49 9.83
C GLU A 238 -9.82 -12.13 9.89
N MET A 239 -9.69 -11.42 8.77
CA MET A 239 -9.09 -10.07 8.73
C MET A 239 -9.99 -8.96 9.31
N ILE A 240 -11.27 -9.20 9.51
CA ILE A 240 -12.23 -8.17 9.99
C ILE A 240 -11.86 -7.68 11.40
N TYR A 241 -11.39 -8.58 12.24
CA TYR A 241 -11.06 -8.32 13.64
C TYR A 241 -9.65 -8.82 13.95
N GLY A 242 -8.79 -7.91 14.36
CA GLY A 242 -7.38 -8.22 14.57
C GLY A 242 -6.66 -7.16 15.38
N ASP A 243 -5.36 -7.08 15.17
CA ASP A 243 -4.51 -6.11 15.82
C ASP A 243 -4.76 -4.71 15.21
N THR A 244 -4.97 -3.73 16.06
CA THR A 244 -5.16 -2.33 15.72
C THR A 244 -4.12 -1.48 16.44
N TYR A 245 -3.80 -0.32 15.89
CA TYR A 245 -2.73 0.53 16.42
C TYR A 245 -3.21 1.98 16.46
N HIS A 246 -3.17 2.59 17.66
CA HIS A 246 -3.43 4.01 17.83
C HIS A 246 -2.13 4.79 17.77
N LEU A 247 -2.03 5.70 16.81
CA LEU A 247 -0.86 6.52 16.51
C LEU A 247 -1.01 7.88 17.20
N GLN A 248 -0.37 8.06 18.33
CA GLN A 248 -0.57 9.18 19.24
C GLN A 248 -0.12 10.55 18.71
N ARG A 249 0.60 10.58 17.59
CA ARG A 249 1.16 11.80 16.99
C ARG A 249 0.53 12.15 15.65
N GLU A 250 -0.26 11.25 15.07
CA GLU A 250 -0.76 11.40 13.71
C GLU A 250 -2.15 12.03 13.69
N VAL A 251 -2.49 12.72 12.60
CA VAL A 251 -3.78 13.42 12.42
C VAL A 251 -4.95 12.43 12.38
N ILE A 252 -4.70 11.23 11.86
CA ILE A 252 -5.62 10.09 11.93
C ILE A 252 -4.96 9.06 12.84
N GLU A 253 -5.52 8.91 14.05
CA GLU A 253 -4.94 8.06 15.09
C GLU A 253 -5.04 6.55 14.76
N ASP A 254 -6.10 6.11 14.08
CA ASP A 254 -6.27 4.72 13.64
C ASP A 254 -5.33 4.42 12.47
N ALA A 255 -4.36 3.52 12.68
CA ALA A 255 -3.35 3.19 11.67
C ALA A 255 -3.93 2.60 10.39
N HIS A 256 -4.96 1.72 10.48
CA HIS A 256 -5.62 1.17 9.30
C HIS A 256 -6.34 2.26 8.51
N ALA A 257 -6.96 3.19 9.22
CA ALA A 257 -7.63 4.33 8.59
C ALA A 257 -6.62 5.29 7.95
N LEU A 258 -5.52 5.63 8.63
CA LEU A 258 -4.46 6.46 8.04
C LEU A 258 -3.90 5.82 6.77
N THR A 259 -3.57 4.52 6.82
CA THR A 259 -3.10 3.77 5.66
C THR A 259 -4.06 3.89 4.48
N ALA A 260 -5.34 3.57 4.69
CA ALA A 260 -6.34 3.59 3.62
C ALA A 260 -6.56 5.00 3.03
N VAL A 261 -6.47 6.04 3.87
CA VAL A 261 -6.65 7.43 3.43
C VAL A 261 -5.48 7.90 2.58
N ILE A 262 -4.24 7.69 3.05
CA ILE A 262 -3.06 8.16 2.30
C ILE A 262 -2.85 7.36 1.02
N ASP A 263 -3.12 6.05 1.03
CA ASP A 263 -3.07 5.19 -0.16
C ASP A 263 -4.08 5.63 -1.23
N ALA A 264 -5.33 5.89 -0.85
CA ALA A 264 -6.35 6.40 -1.76
C ALA A 264 -5.98 7.79 -2.33
N CYS A 265 -5.42 8.68 -1.51
CA CYS A 265 -4.91 9.97 -1.97
C CYS A 265 -3.82 9.77 -3.05
N GLY A 266 -2.88 8.87 -2.82
CA GLY A 266 -1.82 8.60 -3.79
C GLY A 266 -2.35 8.00 -5.10
N LYS A 267 -3.17 6.95 -5.02
CA LYS A 267 -3.78 6.26 -6.16
C LYS A 267 -4.63 7.19 -7.04
N THR A 268 -5.31 8.16 -6.43
CA THR A 268 -6.14 9.14 -7.16
C THR A 268 -5.40 10.39 -7.62
N GLY A 269 -4.06 10.41 -7.52
CA GLY A 269 -3.22 11.54 -7.95
C GLY A 269 -3.21 12.72 -6.98
N ARG A 270 -3.72 12.53 -5.75
CA ARG A 270 -3.74 13.52 -4.67
C ARG A 270 -2.78 13.15 -3.54
N GLY A 271 -1.65 12.56 -3.87
CA GLY A 271 -0.59 12.25 -2.92
C GLY A 271 -0.08 13.46 -2.13
N ASP A 272 -0.26 14.68 -2.67
CA ASP A 272 -0.03 15.95 -1.98
C ASP A 272 -0.86 16.06 -0.68
N ILE A 273 -2.12 15.64 -0.73
CA ILE A 273 -3.02 15.62 0.44
C ILE A 273 -2.56 14.55 1.43
N GLY A 274 -2.29 13.31 0.96
CA GLY A 274 -1.80 12.24 1.82
C GLY A 274 -0.52 12.62 2.56
N ALA A 275 0.45 13.18 1.84
CA ALA A 275 1.70 13.67 2.44
C ALA A 275 1.46 14.81 3.45
N THR A 276 0.51 15.71 3.19
CA THR A 276 0.16 16.79 4.13
C THR A 276 -0.35 16.23 5.46
N LEU A 277 -1.15 15.15 5.45
CA LEU A 277 -1.58 14.48 6.68
C LEU A 277 -0.39 13.83 7.42
N CYS A 278 0.49 13.13 6.70
CA CYS A 278 1.70 12.55 7.30
C CYS A 278 2.69 13.62 7.80
N LEU A 279 2.65 14.84 7.24
CA LEU A 279 3.35 16.01 7.78
C LEU A 279 2.57 16.68 8.95
N ARG A 280 1.61 15.97 9.53
CA ARG A 280 0.82 16.35 10.71
C ARG A 280 0.00 17.63 10.54
N SER A 281 -0.42 17.94 9.33
CA SER A 281 -1.35 19.04 9.07
C SER A 281 -2.75 18.50 8.79
N SER A 282 -3.73 18.96 9.55
CA SER A 282 -5.15 18.60 9.38
C SER A 282 -5.87 19.42 8.32
N HIS A 283 -5.16 20.31 7.59
CA HIS A 283 -5.78 21.27 6.67
C HIS A 283 -6.68 20.62 5.61
N TYR A 284 -6.32 19.42 5.14
CA TYR A 284 -7.08 18.68 4.14
C TYR A 284 -7.76 17.41 4.67
N LEU A 285 -7.94 17.28 5.98
CA LEU A 285 -8.42 16.05 6.62
C LEU A 285 -9.77 15.58 6.06
N ASP A 286 -10.76 16.48 5.99
CA ASP A 286 -12.09 16.13 5.46
C ASP A 286 -12.05 15.75 3.98
N GLN A 287 -11.22 16.46 3.20
CA GLN A 287 -11.03 16.16 1.78
C GLN A 287 -10.36 14.80 1.58
N ALA A 288 -9.36 14.46 2.40
CA ALA A 288 -8.69 13.18 2.35
C ALA A 288 -9.64 12.01 2.64
N TRP A 289 -10.49 12.15 3.67
CA TRP A 289 -11.52 11.18 3.99
C TRP A 289 -12.53 10.99 2.85
N GLU A 290 -12.96 12.09 2.22
CA GLU A 290 -13.90 11.98 1.10
C GLU A 290 -13.25 11.33 -0.14
N ILE A 291 -11.98 11.62 -0.44
CA ILE A 291 -11.22 10.92 -1.49
C ILE A 291 -11.17 9.42 -1.18
N ALA A 292 -10.82 9.03 0.05
CA ALA A 292 -10.73 7.64 0.44
C ALA A 292 -12.09 6.93 0.37
N ARG A 293 -13.16 7.57 0.85
CA ARG A 293 -14.52 7.04 0.77
C ARG A 293 -14.94 6.83 -0.69
N GLN A 294 -14.75 7.85 -1.52
CA GLN A 294 -15.13 7.77 -2.92
C GLN A 294 -14.34 6.72 -3.68
N HIS A 295 -13.03 6.63 -3.46
CA HIS A 295 -12.19 5.60 -4.08
C HIS A 295 -12.68 4.19 -3.72
N ARG A 296 -12.94 3.92 -2.43
CA ARG A 296 -13.47 2.62 -1.97
C ARG A 296 -14.83 2.31 -2.57
N MET A 297 -15.72 3.29 -2.65
CA MET A 297 -17.04 3.09 -3.30
C MET A 297 -16.90 2.80 -4.79
N ASN A 298 -15.98 3.46 -5.49
CA ASN A 298 -15.69 3.17 -6.90
C ASN A 298 -15.15 1.74 -7.10
N VAL A 299 -14.28 1.26 -6.18
CA VAL A 299 -13.80 -0.14 -6.18
C VAL A 299 -14.96 -1.12 -5.99
N ILE A 300 -15.83 -0.87 -5.01
CA ILE A 300 -17.02 -1.71 -4.75
C ILE A 300 -17.93 -1.75 -5.97
N ASP A 301 -18.18 -0.59 -6.57
CA ASP A 301 -19.02 -0.48 -7.77
C ASP A 301 -18.40 -1.23 -8.96
N ALA A 302 -17.09 -1.10 -9.14
CA ALA A 302 -16.38 -1.86 -10.16
C ALA A 302 -16.51 -3.38 -9.96
N ILE A 303 -16.36 -3.88 -8.72
CA ILE A 303 -16.54 -5.31 -8.41
C ILE A 303 -17.97 -5.77 -8.70
N ARG A 304 -18.98 -4.99 -8.33
CA ARG A 304 -20.40 -5.33 -8.54
C ARG A 304 -20.81 -5.40 -10.00
N HIS A 305 -20.16 -4.61 -10.85
CA HIS A 305 -20.43 -4.54 -12.28
C HIS A 305 -19.36 -5.24 -13.13
N LEU A 306 -18.44 -5.97 -12.49
CA LEU A 306 -17.35 -6.62 -13.18
C LEU A 306 -17.84 -7.80 -14.01
N HIS A 307 -17.52 -7.77 -15.29
CA HIS A 307 -17.76 -8.88 -16.18
C HIS A 307 -16.42 -9.50 -16.60
N PRO A 308 -16.33 -10.86 -16.66
CA PRO A 308 -15.16 -11.50 -17.27
C PRO A 308 -14.95 -10.98 -18.70
N ALA A 309 -13.70 -10.71 -19.08
CA ALA A 309 -13.39 -10.38 -20.45
C ALA A 309 -13.79 -11.54 -21.38
N GLU A 310 -14.28 -11.25 -22.59
CA GLU A 310 -14.60 -12.29 -23.57
C GLU A 310 -13.35 -13.12 -23.88
N GLY A 311 -13.35 -14.39 -23.52
CA GLY A 311 -12.32 -15.39 -23.80
C GLY A 311 -11.63 -15.99 -22.57
N PRO A 312 -10.58 -15.37 -22.01
CA PRO A 312 -9.76 -16.02 -20.99
C PRO A 312 -10.35 -16.02 -19.58
N VAL A 313 -10.34 -17.20 -18.94
CA VAL A 313 -10.71 -17.32 -17.51
C VAL A 313 -9.76 -16.48 -16.66
N GLY A 314 -10.32 -15.71 -15.73
CA GLY A 314 -9.53 -14.90 -14.76
C GLY A 314 -8.97 -13.59 -15.32
N VAL A 315 -9.40 -13.15 -16.51
CA VAL A 315 -9.03 -11.83 -17.07
C VAL A 315 -10.22 -10.90 -17.02
N TYR A 316 -9.99 -9.69 -16.50
CA TYR A 316 -11.02 -8.68 -16.29
C TYR A 316 -10.56 -7.30 -16.78
N GLU A 317 -11.51 -6.52 -17.29
CA GLU A 317 -11.27 -5.13 -17.67
C GLU A 317 -11.99 -4.19 -16.71
N VAL A 318 -11.29 -3.14 -16.27
CA VAL A 318 -11.88 -2.03 -15.52
C VAL A 318 -11.71 -0.73 -16.28
N GLN A 319 -12.66 0.19 -16.13
CA GLN A 319 -12.64 1.45 -16.87
C GLN A 319 -11.64 2.46 -16.31
N ASP A 320 -11.42 2.43 -15.00
CA ASP A 320 -10.51 3.34 -14.30
C ASP A 320 -9.25 2.59 -13.87
N VAL A 321 -8.11 3.04 -14.36
CA VAL A 321 -6.80 2.46 -14.07
C VAL A 321 -6.44 2.50 -12.58
N THR A 322 -6.97 3.45 -11.84
CA THR A 322 -6.72 3.59 -10.40
C THR A 322 -7.34 2.47 -9.57
N LEU A 323 -8.31 1.74 -10.14
CA LEU A 323 -9.01 0.64 -9.48
C LEU A 323 -8.41 -0.74 -9.76
N ALA A 324 -7.55 -0.85 -10.79
CA ALA A 324 -7.11 -2.16 -11.30
C ALA A 324 -6.39 -3.02 -10.25
N SER A 325 -5.56 -2.42 -9.40
CA SER A 325 -4.85 -3.16 -8.36
C SER A 325 -5.78 -3.61 -7.23
N ASP A 326 -6.69 -2.75 -6.78
CA ASP A 326 -7.62 -3.07 -5.69
C ASP A 326 -8.64 -4.14 -6.12
N VAL A 327 -9.15 -4.04 -7.36
CA VAL A 327 -10.03 -5.05 -7.94
C VAL A 327 -9.31 -6.40 -8.06
N ALA A 328 -8.05 -6.41 -8.50
CA ALA A 328 -7.26 -7.63 -8.57
C ALA A 328 -7.00 -8.25 -7.19
N ASP A 329 -6.71 -7.44 -6.18
CA ASP A 329 -6.53 -7.89 -4.80
C ASP A 329 -7.83 -8.50 -4.24
N ILE A 330 -8.98 -7.87 -4.44
CA ILE A 330 -10.29 -8.38 -4.01
C ILE A 330 -10.59 -9.72 -4.67
N LEU A 331 -10.46 -9.81 -5.99
CA LEU A 331 -10.73 -11.03 -6.74
C LEU A 331 -9.84 -12.21 -6.32
N ALA A 332 -8.58 -11.94 -5.97
CA ALA A 332 -7.63 -12.99 -5.61
C ALA A 332 -7.65 -13.35 -4.13
N ARG A 333 -7.98 -12.43 -3.25
CA ARG A 333 -7.91 -12.59 -1.79
C ARG A 333 -9.27 -12.82 -1.15
N ASP A 334 -10.26 -11.99 -1.51
CA ASP A 334 -11.49 -11.89 -0.73
C ASP A 334 -12.62 -12.75 -1.29
N LEU A 335 -12.69 -12.89 -2.60
CA LEU A 335 -13.69 -13.74 -3.25
C LEU A 335 -13.15 -15.17 -3.45
N ILE A 336 -14.05 -16.14 -3.37
CA ILE A 336 -13.69 -17.55 -3.58
C ILE A 336 -13.30 -17.74 -5.05
N ASN A 337 -12.01 -17.78 -5.31
CA ASN A 337 -11.42 -17.92 -6.63
C ASN A 337 -10.29 -18.96 -6.62
N MET A 338 -10.24 -19.79 -7.66
CA MET A 338 -9.27 -20.89 -7.78
C MET A 338 -8.16 -20.62 -8.82
N TRP A 339 -8.15 -19.44 -9.44
CA TRP A 339 -7.23 -19.12 -10.54
C TRP A 339 -6.50 -17.79 -10.29
N PRO A 340 -5.26 -17.65 -10.77
CA PRO A 340 -4.62 -16.34 -10.84
C PRO A 340 -5.48 -15.37 -11.65
N VAL A 341 -5.58 -14.14 -11.19
CA VAL A 341 -6.39 -13.09 -11.81
C VAL A 341 -5.51 -12.04 -12.47
N LEU A 342 -6.00 -11.51 -13.57
CA LEU A 342 -5.41 -10.42 -14.32
C LEU A 342 -6.47 -9.36 -14.54
N VAL A 343 -6.23 -8.18 -14.00
CA VAL A 343 -7.09 -7.01 -14.19
C VAL A 343 -6.31 -5.97 -14.99
N TYR A 344 -6.94 -5.41 -16.03
CA TYR A 344 -6.30 -4.38 -16.83
C TYR A 344 -7.22 -3.19 -17.06
N ALA A 345 -6.61 -2.04 -17.32
CA ALA A 345 -7.29 -0.82 -17.73
C ALA A 345 -6.54 -0.11 -18.86
N HIS A 346 -7.28 0.58 -19.70
CA HIS A 346 -6.72 1.41 -20.75
C HIS A 346 -6.23 2.76 -20.21
N THR A 347 -5.05 3.18 -20.64
CA THR A 347 -4.47 4.48 -20.32
C THR A 347 -3.85 5.08 -21.60
N GLY A 348 -4.64 5.84 -22.36
CA GLY A 348 -4.23 6.27 -23.69
C GLY A 348 -3.95 5.09 -24.61
N ASP A 349 -2.74 5.05 -25.21
CA ASP A 349 -2.30 3.95 -26.08
C ASP A 349 -1.72 2.75 -25.33
N SER A 350 -1.68 2.80 -23.99
CA SER A 350 -1.14 1.75 -23.13
C SER A 350 -2.21 1.11 -22.27
N CYS A 351 -2.04 -0.17 -21.97
CA CYS A 351 -2.80 -0.90 -20.97
C CYS A 351 -1.95 -1.10 -19.72
N LYS A 352 -2.47 -0.73 -18.56
CA LYS A 352 -1.94 -1.12 -17.25
C LYS A 352 -2.57 -2.43 -16.80
N ILE A 353 -1.73 -3.32 -16.31
CA ILE A 353 -2.10 -4.68 -15.91
C ILE A 353 -1.73 -4.88 -14.44
N SER A 354 -2.64 -5.48 -13.69
CA SER A 354 -2.42 -5.96 -12.33
C SER A 354 -2.72 -7.45 -12.27
N ALA A 355 -1.73 -8.26 -11.91
CA ALA A 355 -1.87 -9.70 -11.76
C ALA A 355 -1.75 -10.11 -10.29
N ARG A 356 -2.61 -11.02 -9.84
CA ARG A 356 -2.64 -11.51 -8.46
C ARG A 356 -2.85 -13.02 -8.42
N CYS A 357 -2.27 -13.67 -7.42
CA CYS A 357 -2.40 -15.10 -7.18
C CYS A 357 -3.18 -15.35 -5.89
N PRO A 358 -4.31 -16.11 -5.92
CA PRO A 358 -5.04 -16.48 -4.71
C PRO A 358 -4.16 -17.22 -3.71
N ALA A 359 -4.59 -17.21 -2.43
CA ALA A 359 -3.95 -17.98 -1.38
C ALA A 359 -3.97 -19.47 -1.73
N GLY A 360 -2.85 -20.16 -1.52
CA GLY A 360 -2.73 -21.60 -1.80
C GLY A 360 -2.29 -21.96 -3.23
N ILE A 361 -2.24 -20.99 -4.14
CA ILE A 361 -1.67 -21.17 -5.48
C ILE A 361 -0.25 -20.60 -5.49
N VAL A 362 0.73 -21.42 -5.87
CA VAL A 362 2.14 -20.99 -5.97
C VAL A 362 2.47 -20.79 -7.45
N ARG A 363 2.56 -19.54 -7.86
CA ARG A 363 3.03 -19.12 -9.19
C ARG A 363 3.91 -17.89 -9.04
N GLU A 364 5.04 -17.89 -9.69
CA GLU A 364 5.97 -16.74 -9.71
C GLU A 364 5.49 -15.69 -10.72
N LEU A 365 4.55 -14.83 -10.30
CA LEU A 365 3.94 -13.84 -11.19
C LEU A 365 4.94 -12.80 -11.70
N GLY A 366 5.89 -12.38 -10.88
CA GLY A 366 6.86 -11.35 -11.26
C GLY A 366 7.64 -11.70 -12.54
N PRO A 367 8.39 -12.83 -12.59
CA PRO A 367 9.08 -13.28 -13.79
C PRO A 367 8.14 -13.52 -14.98
N LEU A 368 6.98 -14.14 -14.76
CA LEU A 368 5.99 -14.40 -15.81
C LEU A 368 5.51 -13.10 -16.46
N VAL A 369 5.02 -12.16 -15.67
CA VAL A 369 4.50 -10.87 -16.15
C VAL A 369 5.61 -10.04 -16.81
N SER A 370 6.83 -10.07 -16.27
CA SER A 370 8.00 -9.41 -16.88
C SER A 370 8.30 -9.96 -18.28
N THR A 371 8.30 -11.29 -18.42
CA THR A 371 8.56 -11.96 -19.71
C THR A 371 7.48 -11.63 -20.74
N LEU A 372 6.21 -11.73 -20.36
CA LEU A 372 5.07 -11.44 -21.23
C LEU A 372 5.03 -9.96 -21.65
N ALA A 373 5.32 -9.04 -20.71
CA ALA A 373 5.36 -7.61 -20.99
C ALA A 373 6.48 -7.27 -21.97
N ALA A 374 7.68 -7.81 -21.78
CA ALA A 374 8.80 -7.62 -22.70
C ALA A 374 8.50 -8.14 -24.11
N ALA A 375 7.86 -9.32 -24.23
CA ALA A 375 7.41 -9.88 -25.50
C ALA A 375 6.36 -9.00 -26.22
N CYS A 376 5.62 -8.19 -25.46
CA CYS A 376 4.65 -7.24 -25.97
C CYS A 376 5.24 -5.82 -26.23
N GLY A 377 6.54 -5.62 -25.98
CA GLY A 377 7.20 -4.31 -26.13
C GLY A 377 6.89 -3.34 -24.98
N GLY A 378 6.52 -3.86 -23.83
CA GLY A 378 6.26 -3.12 -22.61
C GLY A 378 7.23 -3.46 -21.50
N ASN A 379 6.90 -2.99 -20.28
CA ASN A 379 7.65 -3.26 -19.05
C ASN A 379 6.73 -3.90 -18.02
N GLY A 380 7.27 -4.82 -17.22
CA GLY A 380 6.53 -5.47 -16.14
C GLY A 380 7.46 -6.13 -15.15
N GLY A 381 6.90 -6.50 -14.00
CA GLY A 381 7.62 -7.15 -12.92
C GLY A 381 6.77 -7.22 -11.67
N GLY A 382 7.38 -7.59 -10.57
CA GLY A 382 6.71 -7.71 -9.27
C GLY A 382 7.27 -8.86 -8.45
N HIS A 383 6.48 -9.27 -7.48
CA HIS A 383 6.79 -10.32 -6.51
C HIS A 383 6.17 -11.66 -6.93
N ILE A 384 6.36 -12.69 -6.11
CA ILE A 384 5.85 -14.05 -6.38
C ILE A 384 4.32 -14.04 -6.60
N ARG A 385 3.56 -13.29 -5.81
CA ARG A 385 2.08 -13.33 -5.81
C ARG A 385 1.42 -12.08 -6.35
N ARG A 386 2.18 -11.02 -6.61
CA ARG A 386 1.72 -9.71 -7.08
C ARG A 386 2.63 -9.22 -8.18
N ALA A 387 2.08 -8.90 -9.33
CA ALA A 387 2.86 -8.36 -10.44
C ALA A 387 2.04 -7.32 -11.21
N GLY A 388 2.74 -6.44 -11.90
CA GLY A 388 2.13 -5.42 -12.75
C GLY A 388 2.90 -5.24 -14.05
N ALA A 389 2.22 -4.74 -15.06
CA ALA A 389 2.84 -4.40 -16.33
C ALA A 389 2.18 -3.20 -16.98
N THR A 390 2.93 -2.55 -17.86
CA THR A 390 2.42 -1.56 -18.82
C THR A 390 2.83 -1.99 -20.21
N ILE A 391 1.86 -2.21 -21.11
CA ILE A 391 2.09 -2.65 -22.48
C ILE A 391 1.29 -1.79 -23.46
N PRO A 392 1.66 -1.71 -24.76
CA PRO A 392 0.81 -1.12 -25.79
C PRO A 392 -0.55 -1.85 -25.86
N CYS A 393 -1.68 -1.11 -25.89
CA CYS A 393 -3.03 -1.71 -25.87
C CYS A 393 -3.28 -2.69 -27.02
N GLY A 394 -2.74 -2.43 -28.22
CA GLY A 394 -2.83 -3.35 -29.36
C GLY A 394 -2.17 -4.72 -29.14
N LYS A 395 -1.45 -4.90 -28.01
CA LYS A 395 -0.78 -6.15 -27.64
C LYS A 395 -1.50 -6.91 -26.51
N MET A 396 -2.61 -6.39 -26.01
CA MET A 396 -3.36 -7.02 -24.90
C MET A 396 -3.78 -8.46 -25.24
N GLY A 397 -4.27 -8.72 -26.47
CA GLY A 397 -4.62 -10.07 -26.92
C GLY A 397 -3.42 -11.04 -26.97
N THR A 398 -2.22 -10.55 -27.31
CA THR A 398 -0.98 -11.34 -27.26
C THR A 398 -0.59 -11.67 -25.83
N PHE A 399 -0.68 -10.69 -24.94
CA PHE A 399 -0.37 -10.85 -23.52
C PHE A 399 -1.32 -11.85 -22.84
N THR A 400 -2.62 -11.70 -23.04
CA THR A 400 -3.63 -12.61 -22.46
C THR A 400 -3.51 -14.03 -22.98
N LYS A 401 -3.18 -14.21 -24.25
CA LYS A 401 -2.92 -15.55 -24.81
C LYS A 401 -1.71 -16.20 -24.11
N GLY A 402 -0.59 -15.50 -24.00
CA GLY A 402 0.60 -16.01 -23.29
C GLY A 402 0.31 -16.30 -21.81
N TRP A 403 -0.46 -15.42 -21.15
CA TRP A 403 -0.92 -15.62 -19.77
C TRP A 403 -1.69 -16.94 -19.60
N GLN A 404 -2.60 -17.26 -20.53
CA GLN A 404 -3.36 -18.51 -20.49
C GLN A 404 -2.54 -19.75 -20.76
N GLU A 405 -1.65 -19.69 -21.77
CA GLU A 405 -0.75 -20.79 -22.10
C GLU A 405 0.12 -21.19 -20.91
N GLU A 406 0.62 -20.21 -20.17
CA GLU A 406 1.43 -20.43 -18.98
C GLU A 406 0.62 -20.92 -17.77
N LEU A 407 -0.65 -20.54 -17.66
CA LEU A 407 -1.52 -21.04 -16.58
C LEU A 407 -2.02 -22.47 -16.85
N ALA A 408 -2.07 -22.90 -18.11
CA ALA A 408 -2.50 -24.24 -18.49
C ALA A 408 -1.38 -25.28 -18.39
N SER A 409 -0.11 -24.83 -18.29
CA SER A 409 1.08 -25.66 -18.08
C SER A 409 1.31 -25.96 -16.59
#